data_367307b09d067a40fa57a1ae8d955835
#
_entry.id   367307b09d067a40fa57a1ae8d955835
#
_cell.length_a   1.000
_cell.length_b   1.000
_cell.length_c   1.000
_cell.angle_alpha   90.00
_cell.angle_beta   90.00
_cell.angle_gamma   90.00
#
_symmetry.space_group_name_H-M   'P 1'
#
loop_
_entity.id
_entity.type
_entity.pdbx_description
1 polymer ?
#
loop_
_entity_poly.entity_id
_entity_poly.type
_entity_poly.pdbx_seq_one_letter_code
_entity_poly.pdbx_strand_id
1 'polypeptide(L)'
;MKSIKLTLALTSLCMAIPAISAQPYPAKHNVKLTMGPEHVIVRGIRPEEKFWGPYQFPRPYNLGDRLVVSVHVSDDNISSFGNPSRWFESRDKGVTWSEIDPRADAECGLMLQNGDRLYFPPENGIDVSGYTMTPIEQYTPGYDFTKRAGEGTLPVPDGITYWMWGTEIRAYDADRLPEPLCRKEWTALRIKAGEKEPVKEMVPVEWPGLTRVVHSQGDRHVMKSIFPRGNMKLGPDGAVWVSAFSGEGHINPANGQYSPYYSAELFRSDDMGKTFSRVAHMEYPADGDRYPYLSGGFSDSDFEWMPDGSMVWFFRSNWFASTGEEWSPMYWSRSADMGKSWTRPEKFSDLGTLPRLVNLPCGTTLICYARPGTFVQASLDDSGTEWSEPLEVMTPADRSTLGNIPADHPVTFHEWVGSCNNPELLAIGDNSALIFYSDFYYPDETGVKRKTILCRQIKVEIE
;
A
#
# COMPACT_ATOMS: atom_id res chain seq x y z
N MET A 1 -13.10 -75.15 -12.28
CA MET A 1 -12.64 -73.78 -12.54
C MET A 1 -12.82 -72.99 -11.24
N LYS A 2 -11.75 -72.75 -10.46
CA LYS A 2 -11.75 -72.01 -9.22
C LYS A 2 -11.34 -70.56 -9.52
N SER A 3 -12.25 -69.60 -9.25
CA SER A 3 -12.00 -68.21 -9.40
C SER A 3 -11.23 -67.66 -8.17
N ILE A 4 -10.05 -67.11 -8.38
CA ILE A 4 -9.23 -66.48 -7.37
C ILE A 4 -9.61 -64.97 -7.40
N LYS A 5 -10.20 -64.49 -6.32
CA LYS A 5 -10.40 -63.03 -6.09
C LYS A 5 -9.13 -62.45 -5.49
N LEU A 6 -8.48 -61.60 -6.24
CA LEU A 6 -7.33 -60.80 -5.77
C LEU A 6 -7.87 -59.52 -5.08
N THR A 7 -7.73 -59.45 -3.77
CA THR A 7 -8.07 -58.24 -3.01
C THR A 7 -6.81 -57.39 -2.93
N LEU A 8 -6.78 -56.26 -3.64
CA LEU A 8 -5.75 -55.21 -3.47
C LEU A 8 -6.09 -54.41 -2.24
N ALA A 9 -5.26 -54.52 -1.21
CA ALA A 9 -5.28 -53.58 -0.08
C ALA A 9 -4.44 -52.37 -0.45
N LEU A 10 -5.08 -51.22 -0.66
CA LEU A 10 -4.42 -49.90 -0.71
C LEU A 10 -4.08 -49.50 0.71
N THR A 11 -2.83 -49.61 1.11
CA THR A 11 -2.30 -48.95 2.31
C THR A 11 -1.97 -47.51 1.95
N SER A 12 -2.86 -46.61 2.40
CA SER A 12 -2.62 -45.17 2.37
C SER A 12 -1.52 -44.84 3.37
N LEU A 13 -0.33 -44.51 2.86
CA LEU A 13 0.77 -44.00 3.66
C LEU A 13 0.50 -42.50 3.91
N CYS A 14 -0.21 -42.16 4.97
CA CYS A 14 -0.23 -40.78 5.48
C CYS A 14 1.16 -40.47 6.01
N MET A 15 1.97 -39.78 5.22
CA MET A 15 3.14 -39.07 5.73
C MET A 15 2.62 -37.92 6.60
N ALA A 16 2.73 -38.11 7.92
CA ALA A 16 2.58 -37.00 8.85
C ALA A 16 3.69 -36.01 8.58
N ILE A 17 3.34 -34.85 8.02
CA ILE A 17 4.23 -33.68 8.00
C ILE A 17 4.47 -33.34 9.46
N PRO A 18 5.74 -33.34 9.94
CA PRO A 18 5.99 -32.91 11.30
C PRO A 18 5.50 -31.46 11.43
N ALA A 19 4.56 -31.22 12.35
CA ALA A 19 4.26 -29.87 12.77
C ALA A 19 5.57 -29.27 13.24
N ILE A 20 6.05 -28.24 12.55
CA ILE A 20 7.13 -27.39 13.02
C ILE A 20 6.56 -26.74 14.27
N SER A 21 6.93 -27.28 15.45
CA SER A 21 6.66 -26.62 16.70
C SER A 21 7.49 -25.33 16.66
N ALA A 22 6.82 -24.22 16.48
CA ALA A 22 7.43 -22.91 16.66
C ALA A 22 8.07 -22.95 18.06
N GLN A 23 9.39 -22.91 18.12
CA GLN A 23 10.10 -22.68 19.38
C GLN A 23 9.66 -21.31 19.86
N PRO A 24 9.12 -21.15 21.07
CA PRO A 24 8.79 -19.84 21.57
C PRO A 24 10.09 -19.03 21.64
N TYR A 25 10.23 -18.06 20.76
CA TYR A 25 11.31 -17.08 20.87
C TYR A 25 11.08 -16.31 22.18
N PRO A 26 12.13 -16.06 22.98
CA PRO A 26 11.97 -15.26 24.19
C PRO A 26 11.46 -13.87 23.81
N ALA A 27 10.52 -13.34 24.57
CA ALA A 27 10.03 -11.98 24.41
C ALA A 27 11.22 -11.01 24.37
N LYS A 28 11.26 -10.17 23.32
CA LYS A 28 12.39 -9.28 23.08
C LYS A 28 12.08 -7.94 23.72
N HIS A 29 12.55 -7.72 24.93
CA HIS A 29 12.18 -6.52 25.68
C HIS A 29 13.09 -5.31 25.42
N ASN A 30 14.29 -5.50 24.87
CA ASN A 30 15.26 -4.44 24.66
C ASN A 30 15.72 -4.39 23.20
N VAL A 31 14.89 -3.77 22.36
CA VAL A 31 15.23 -3.52 20.96
C VAL A 31 15.63 -2.06 20.81
N LYS A 32 16.82 -1.81 20.30
CA LYS A 32 17.31 -0.49 19.95
C LYS A 32 17.41 -0.33 18.45
N LEU A 33 16.82 0.73 17.93
CA LEU A 33 16.97 1.11 16.53
C LEU A 33 18.09 2.12 16.35
N THR A 34 18.93 1.89 15.35
CA THR A 34 19.95 2.85 14.92
C THR A 34 19.83 3.12 13.44
N MET A 35 20.22 4.32 13.02
CA MET A 35 20.05 4.81 11.66
C MET A 35 21.40 5.15 11.04
N GLY A 36 21.64 4.62 9.84
CA GLY A 36 22.83 4.89 9.04
C GLY A 36 22.78 6.24 8.30
N PRO A 37 23.80 6.53 7.51
CA PRO A 37 23.83 7.72 6.68
C PRO A 37 22.71 7.71 5.63
N GLU A 38 22.42 8.90 5.12
CA GLU A 38 21.46 9.12 4.07
C GLU A 38 22.08 8.97 2.69
N HIS A 39 21.39 8.32 1.77
CA HIS A 39 21.83 8.10 0.40
C HIS A 39 20.77 8.57 -0.59
N VAL A 40 21.19 9.35 -1.58
CA VAL A 40 20.31 9.85 -2.64
C VAL A 40 20.15 8.78 -3.71
N ILE A 41 18.90 8.48 -4.06
CA ILE A 41 18.56 7.59 -5.18
C ILE A 41 18.38 8.42 -6.45
N VAL A 42 17.49 9.42 -6.39
CA VAL A 42 17.20 10.30 -7.52
C VAL A 42 16.69 11.66 -7.04
N ARG A 43 17.05 12.70 -7.77
CA ARG A 43 16.53 14.06 -7.59
C ARG A 43 15.60 14.47 -8.71
N GLY A 44 14.58 15.24 -8.40
CA GLY A 44 13.72 15.90 -9.37
C GLY A 44 14.52 16.81 -10.29
N ILE A 45 14.09 16.88 -11.54
CA ILE A 45 14.81 17.68 -12.57
C ILE A 45 14.50 19.17 -12.48
N ARG A 46 13.39 19.56 -11.82
CA ARG A 46 12.94 20.94 -11.69
C ARG A 46 12.83 21.34 -10.22
N PRO A 47 13.29 22.55 -9.83
CA PRO A 47 13.18 23.03 -8.46
C PRO A 47 11.72 23.16 -7.96
N GLU A 48 10.77 23.38 -8.87
CA GLU A 48 9.34 23.47 -8.58
C GLU A 48 8.68 22.14 -8.29
N GLU A 49 9.32 21.00 -8.57
CA GLU A 49 8.84 19.64 -8.28
C GLU A 49 8.89 19.30 -6.79
N LYS A 50 8.45 20.19 -5.94
CA LYS A 50 8.42 20.03 -4.48
C LYS A 50 7.03 19.82 -3.92
N PHE A 51 6.00 19.83 -4.76
CA PHE A 51 4.63 19.53 -4.38
C PHE A 51 4.24 18.10 -4.77
N TRP A 52 3.03 17.72 -4.41
CA TRP A 52 2.41 16.46 -4.79
C TRP A 52 2.55 16.18 -6.29
N GLY A 53 2.78 14.95 -6.68
CA GLY A 53 2.98 14.56 -8.06
C GLY A 53 4.24 13.74 -8.28
N PRO A 54 5.16 14.17 -9.16
CA PRO A 54 6.35 13.39 -9.53
C PRO A 54 7.30 13.07 -8.38
N TYR A 55 8.13 12.03 -8.55
CA TYR A 55 9.12 11.55 -7.59
C TYR A 55 8.52 11.13 -6.25
N GLN A 56 7.60 10.17 -6.36
CA GLN A 56 6.90 9.56 -5.23
C GLN A 56 6.93 8.04 -5.34
N PHE A 57 6.32 7.38 -4.36
CA PHE A 57 6.05 5.95 -4.31
C PHE A 57 7.27 5.10 -4.67
N PRO A 58 8.38 5.20 -3.91
CA PRO A 58 9.48 4.29 -4.10
C PRO A 58 9.00 2.85 -3.82
N ARG A 59 9.29 1.92 -4.71
CA ARG A 59 8.98 0.50 -4.57
C ARG A 59 10.26 -0.30 -4.65
N PRO A 60 10.84 -0.67 -3.51
CA PRO A 60 12.09 -1.39 -3.47
C PRO A 60 11.89 -2.90 -3.57
N TYR A 61 12.88 -3.58 -4.16
CA TYR A 61 12.93 -5.02 -4.33
C TYR A 61 14.34 -5.54 -4.07
N ASN A 62 14.43 -6.70 -3.42
CA ASN A 62 15.69 -7.40 -3.22
C ASN A 62 15.72 -8.60 -4.19
N LEU A 63 16.59 -8.55 -5.18
CA LEU A 63 16.76 -9.61 -6.18
C LEU A 63 17.90 -10.59 -5.82
N GLY A 64 18.48 -10.45 -4.61
CA GLY A 64 19.55 -11.29 -4.10
C GLY A 64 20.92 -10.71 -4.40
N ASP A 65 21.30 -10.57 -5.66
CA ASP A 65 22.57 -10.00 -6.10
C ASP A 65 22.59 -8.47 -6.17
N ARG A 66 21.42 -7.87 -6.14
CA ARG A 66 21.21 -6.41 -6.22
C ARG A 66 19.90 -5.99 -5.58
N LEU A 67 19.83 -4.72 -5.20
CA LEU A 67 18.59 -4.05 -4.85
C LEU A 67 18.11 -3.24 -6.05
N VAL A 68 16.80 -3.18 -6.23
CA VAL A 68 16.18 -2.39 -7.29
C VAL A 68 15.06 -1.55 -6.69
N VAL A 69 14.89 -0.33 -7.17
CA VAL A 69 13.78 0.53 -6.76
C VAL A 69 13.13 1.19 -7.98
N SER A 70 11.80 1.13 -8.06
CA SER A 70 11.04 1.95 -9.00
C SER A 70 10.53 3.21 -8.31
N VAL A 71 10.47 4.31 -9.06
CA VAL A 71 10.03 5.61 -8.57
C VAL A 71 9.00 6.17 -9.54
N HIS A 72 7.82 6.52 -9.01
CA HIS A 72 6.79 7.18 -9.79
C HIS A 72 7.21 8.61 -10.16
N VAL A 73 7.15 8.95 -11.44
CA VAL A 73 7.62 10.24 -11.96
C VAL A 73 6.55 11.03 -12.69
N SER A 74 5.34 10.51 -12.77
CA SER A 74 4.16 11.18 -13.33
C SER A 74 3.32 11.83 -12.23
N ASP A 75 2.28 12.56 -12.64
CA ASP A 75 1.31 13.13 -11.70
C ASP A 75 0.63 12.03 -10.88
N ASP A 76 0.37 12.32 -9.62
CA ASP A 76 -0.41 11.43 -8.77
C ASP A 76 -1.91 11.63 -9.02
N ASN A 77 -2.38 11.08 -10.13
CA ASN A 77 -3.79 11.05 -10.50
C ASN A 77 -4.12 9.76 -11.27
N ILE A 78 -5.42 9.44 -11.37
CA ILE A 78 -5.86 8.20 -12.00
C ILE A 78 -5.53 8.08 -13.49
N SER A 79 -5.29 9.18 -14.19
CA SER A 79 -4.93 9.14 -15.60
C SER A 79 -3.45 8.87 -15.85
N SER A 80 -2.64 8.91 -14.80
CA SER A 80 -1.20 8.64 -14.88
C SER A 80 -0.77 7.31 -14.23
N PHE A 81 -1.68 6.62 -13.54
CA PHE A 81 -1.41 5.28 -13.04
C PHE A 81 -1.12 4.33 -14.19
N GLY A 82 -0.05 3.55 -14.07
CA GLY A 82 0.44 2.69 -15.15
C GLY A 82 1.39 3.36 -16.13
N ASN A 83 1.64 4.66 -16.01
CA ASN A 83 2.73 5.29 -16.75
C ASN A 83 4.08 4.74 -16.31
N PRO A 84 5.09 4.70 -17.21
CA PRO A 84 6.41 4.18 -16.88
C PRO A 84 7.03 4.91 -15.69
N SER A 85 7.55 4.14 -14.73
CA SER A 85 8.37 4.62 -13.63
C SER A 85 9.84 4.70 -14.04
N ARG A 86 10.64 5.46 -13.30
CA ARG A 86 12.11 5.37 -13.39
C ARG A 86 12.60 4.27 -12.45
N TRP A 87 13.68 3.60 -12.86
CA TRP A 87 14.21 2.44 -12.17
C TRP A 87 15.69 2.64 -11.85
N PHE A 88 16.07 2.22 -10.64
CA PHE A 88 17.44 2.36 -10.14
C PHE A 88 17.88 1.04 -9.51
N GLU A 89 19.17 0.69 -9.66
CA GLU A 89 19.76 -0.45 -8.98
C GLU A 89 20.91 -0.03 -8.06
N SER A 90 21.11 -0.81 -7.01
CA SER A 90 22.26 -0.75 -6.11
C SER A 90 22.86 -2.15 -5.95
N ARG A 91 24.19 -2.24 -6.02
CA ARG A 91 24.96 -3.47 -5.79
C ARG A 91 25.79 -3.44 -4.52
N ASP A 92 25.67 -2.39 -3.75
CA ASP A 92 26.40 -2.13 -2.50
C ASP A 92 25.47 -1.90 -1.31
N LYS A 93 24.33 -2.61 -1.31
CA LYS A 93 23.31 -2.56 -0.25
C LYS A 93 22.70 -1.17 -0.01
N GLY A 94 22.52 -0.40 -1.07
CA GLY A 94 21.83 0.90 -1.01
C GLY A 94 22.72 2.10 -0.80
N VAL A 95 24.05 1.96 -0.85
CA VAL A 95 24.99 3.07 -0.68
C VAL A 95 25.06 3.93 -1.97
N THR A 96 25.14 3.27 -3.13
CA THR A 96 25.13 3.96 -4.41
C THR A 96 24.03 3.40 -5.34
N TRP A 97 23.50 4.26 -6.19
CA TRP A 97 22.40 3.93 -7.08
C TRP A 97 22.69 4.39 -8.51
N SER A 98 22.34 3.55 -9.48
CA SER A 98 22.42 3.88 -10.91
C SER A 98 21.08 3.60 -11.60
N GLU A 99 20.71 4.48 -12.54
CA GLU A 99 19.49 4.29 -13.31
C GLU A 99 19.64 3.11 -14.28
N ILE A 100 18.56 2.34 -14.42
CA ILE A 100 18.46 1.17 -15.29
C ILE A 100 17.26 1.25 -16.21
N ASP A 101 17.25 0.42 -17.26
CA ASP A 101 16.13 0.30 -18.21
C ASP A 101 14.85 -0.17 -17.46
N PRO A 102 13.67 0.41 -17.76
CA PRO A 102 12.38 0.06 -17.12
C PRO A 102 11.86 -1.38 -17.30
N ARG A 103 12.65 -2.31 -17.73
CA ARG A 103 12.26 -3.73 -17.88
C ARG A 103 12.04 -4.49 -16.57
N ALA A 104 12.36 -3.83 -15.46
CA ALA A 104 12.44 -4.52 -14.18
C ALA A 104 11.09 -4.88 -13.53
N ASP A 105 9.95 -4.34 -13.98
CA ASP A 105 8.64 -4.55 -13.34
C ASP A 105 8.32 -6.02 -13.11
N ALA A 106 8.47 -6.82 -14.15
CA ALA A 106 8.12 -8.23 -14.08
C ALA A 106 9.15 -9.08 -13.30
N GLU A 107 10.43 -8.68 -13.31
CA GLU A 107 11.48 -9.36 -12.54
C GLU A 107 11.33 -9.13 -11.03
N CYS A 108 10.60 -8.08 -10.64
CA CYS A 108 10.41 -7.66 -9.25
C CYS A 108 9.16 -8.25 -8.59
N GLY A 109 8.38 -9.06 -9.30
CA GLY A 109 7.21 -9.71 -8.75
C GLY A 109 7.49 -10.64 -7.56
N LEU A 110 6.45 -10.92 -6.78
CA LEU A 110 6.51 -11.89 -5.70
C LEU A 110 6.93 -13.27 -6.25
N MET A 111 7.98 -13.83 -5.69
CA MET A 111 8.40 -15.20 -6.01
C MET A 111 7.44 -16.20 -5.38
N LEU A 112 6.79 -17.00 -6.20
CA LEU A 112 5.87 -18.06 -5.78
C LEU A 112 6.62 -19.37 -5.51
N GLN A 113 5.97 -20.31 -4.82
CA GLN A 113 6.58 -21.62 -4.48
C GLN A 113 7.00 -22.45 -5.68
N ASN A 114 6.32 -22.30 -6.82
CA ASN A 114 6.66 -22.99 -8.06
C ASN A 114 7.77 -22.31 -8.88
N GLY A 115 8.33 -21.22 -8.37
CA GLY A 115 9.37 -20.42 -9.02
C GLY A 115 8.84 -19.37 -10.00
N ASP A 116 7.53 -19.25 -10.20
CA ASP A 116 6.95 -18.15 -10.97
C ASP A 116 7.09 -16.84 -10.19
N ARG A 117 7.09 -15.72 -10.91
CA ARG A 117 6.95 -14.39 -10.33
C ARG A 117 5.59 -13.79 -10.68
N LEU A 118 4.93 -13.19 -9.70
CA LEU A 118 3.63 -12.56 -9.86
C LEU A 118 3.74 -11.07 -9.51
N TYR A 119 3.21 -10.21 -10.38
CA TYR A 119 3.20 -8.77 -10.20
C TYR A 119 1.86 -8.19 -10.65
N PHE A 120 1.32 -7.25 -9.89
CA PHE A 120 0.12 -6.49 -10.25
C PHE A 120 0.53 -5.08 -10.64
N PRO A 121 0.57 -4.75 -11.93
CA PRO A 121 0.91 -3.40 -12.37
C PRO A 121 -0.20 -2.41 -11.98
N PRO A 122 0.14 -1.18 -11.61
CA PRO A 122 -0.84 -0.12 -11.53
C PRO A 122 -1.43 0.13 -12.92
N GLU A 123 -2.73 0.36 -12.98
CA GLU A 123 -3.44 0.56 -14.24
C GLU A 123 -4.02 1.97 -14.34
N ASN A 124 -4.05 2.50 -15.54
CA ASN A 124 -4.79 3.71 -15.87
C ASN A 124 -6.29 3.54 -15.63
N GLY A 125 -6.97 4.64 -15.36
CA GLY A 125 -8.42 4.64 -15.31
C GLY A 125 -9.06 4.28 -16.67
N ILE A 126 -10.30 3.84 -16.63
CA ILE A 126 -11.08 3.43 -17.80
C ILE A 126 -11.97 4.61 -18.21
N ASP A 127 -11.89 5.04 -19.47
CA ASP A 127 -12.85 6.02 -20.00
C ASP A 127 -14.23 5.38 -20.13
N VAL A 128 -15.20 5.97 -19.44
CA VAL A 128 -16.59 5.47 -19.39
C VAL A 128 -17.58 6.47 -19.97
N SER A 129 -17.14 7.47 -20.71
CA SER A 129 -17.98 8.51 -21.31
C SER A 129 -19.07 7.96 -22.25
N GLY A 130 -18.85 6.78 -22.83
CA GLY A 130 -19.79 6.11 -23.72
C GLY A 130 -20.82 5.19 -23.03
N TYR A 131 -20.79 5.07 -21.68
CA TYR A 131 -21.65 4.16 -20.94
C TYR A 131 -22.78 4.89 -20.23
N THR A 132 -23.97 4.29 -20.25
CA THR A 132 -25.10 4.71 -19.40
C THR A 132 -25.07 3.89 -18.12
N MET A 133 -24.88 4.55 -16.98
CA MET A 133 -24.74 3.92 -15.67
C MET A 133 -25.58 4.65 -14.63
N THR A 134 -26.12 3.91 -13.66
CA THR A 134 -26.91 4.47 -12.56
C THR A 134 -26.08 4.53 -11.30
N PRO A 135 -25.79 5.71 -10.73
CA PRO A 135 -25.05 5.83 -9.49
C PRO A 135 -25.87 5.33 -8.30
N ILE A 136 -25.19 5.08 -7.17
CA ILE A 136 -25.84 4.73 -5.91
C ILE A 136 -26.60 5.96 -5.41
N GLU A 137 -27.92 5.85 -5.28
CA GLU A 137 -28.81 6.98 -4.91
C GLU A 137 -28.55 7.50 -3.48
N GLN A 138 -28.08 6.64 -2.60
CA GLN A 138 -27.77 6.98 -1.20
C GLN A 138 -26.42 7.70 -1.04
N TYR A 139 -25.72 7.88 -2.15
CA TYR A 139 -24.47 8.57 -2.17
C TYR A 139 -24.67 10.06 -1.90
N THR A 140 -24.26 10.50 -0.72
CA THR A 140 -24.12 11.92 -0.43
C THR A 140 -22.65 12.26 -0.56
N PRO A 141 -22.23 13.08 -1.52
CA PRO A 141 -20.84 13.51 -1.59
C PRO A 141 -20.52 14.27 -0.31
N GLY A 142 -19.80 13.63 0.61
CA GLY A 142 -19.42 14.24 1.88
C GLY A 142 -18.46 15.40 1.71
N TYR A 143 -17.79 15.47 0.57
CA TYR A 143 -16.82 16.48 0.26
C TYR A 143 -16.91 16.88 -1.21
N ASP A 144 -17.22 18.16 -1.43
CA ASP A 144 -17.24 18.73 -2.77
C ASP A 144 -15.80 19.12 -3.18
N PHE A 145 -15.09 18.19 -3.79
CA PHE A 145 -13.75 18.45 -4.32
C PHE A 145 -13.73 19.57 -5.38
N THR A 146 -14.87 19.88 -5.99
CA THR A 146 -14.95 20.99 -6.95
C THR A 146 -14.82 22.35 -6.28
N LYS A 147 -15.31 22.50 -5.06
CA LYS A 147 -15.13 23.72 -4.27
C LYS A 147 -13.70 23.94 -3.82
N ARG A 148 -12.92 22.87 -3.64
CA ARG A 148 -11.51 22.99 -3.30
C ARG A 148 -10.64 23.53 -4.41
N ALA A 149 -10.92 23.15 -5.64
CA ALA A 149 -10.18 23.64 -6.81
C ALA A 149 -10.40 25.15 -7.05
N GLY A 150 -11.51 25.73 -6.52
CA GLY A 150 -11.83 27.15 -6.67
C GLY A 150 -11.31 28.05 -5.56
N GLU A 151 -10.98 27.53 -4.38
CA GLU A 151 -10.73 28.33 -3.17
C GLU A 151 -9.26 28.37 -2.74
N GLY A 152 -8.33 28.43 -3.61
CA GLY A 152 -6.92 28.51 -3.27
C GLY A 152 -6.17 27.36 -3.90
N THR A 153 -6.04 27.46 -5.18
CA THR A 153 -5.19 26.58 -5.93
C THR A 153 -3.77 26.66 -5.42
N LEU A 154 -3.26 25.53 -4.93
CA LEU A 154 -1.81 25.33 -4.92
C LEU A 154 -1.32 25.68 -6.32
N PRO A 155 -0.27 26.51 -6.45
CA PRO A 155 0.35 26.70 -7.74
C PRO A 155 0.81 25.35 -8.25
N VAL A 156 0.06 24.84 -9.23
CA VAL A 156 0.37 23.60 -9.91
C VAL A 156 1.49 23.92 -10.88
N PRO A 157 2.63 23.22 -10.86
CA PRO A 157 3.64 23.37 -11.88
C PRO A 157 3.04 23.14 -13.27
N ASP A 158 3.46 23.93 -14.27
CA ASP A 158 2.98 23.80 -15.63
C ASP A 158 3.11 22.35 -16.13
N GLY A 159 2.01 21.78 -16.62
CA GLY A 159 1.96 20.42 -17.15
C GLY A 159 1.53 19.33 -16.15
N ILE A 160 1.31 19.67 -14.89
CA ILE A 160 0.75 18.73 -13.91
C ILE A 160 -0.78 18.89 -13.89
N THR A 161 -1.48 17.80 -14.23
CA THR A 161 -2.94 17.79 -14.21
C THR A 161 -3.44 17.18 -12.92
N TYR A 162 -3.86 17.98 -11.95
CA TYR A 162 -4.49 17.50 -10.71
C TYR A 162 -5.92 17.04 -10.96
N TRP A 163 -6.03 15.89 -11.56
CA TRP A 163 -7.32 15.37 -11.98
C TRP A 163 -8.18 14.86 -10.82
N MET A 164 -7.57 14.48 -9.70
CA MET A 164 -8.29 14.12 -8.46
C MET A 164 -8.96 15.33 -7.81
N TRP A 165 -8.43 16.52 -8.04
CA TRP A 165 -8.91 17.76 -7.45
C TRP A 165 -9.75 18.51 -8.48
N GLY A 166 -10.98 18.86 -8.12
CA GLY A 166 -11.89 19.55 -9.04
C GLY A 166 -12.71 18.64 -9.96
N THR A 167 -12.84 17.36 -9.62
CA THR A 167 -13.71 16.42 -10.31
C THR A 167 -14.96 16.13 -9.49
N GLU A 168 -16.09 15.95 -10.18
CA GLU A 168 -17.26 15.34 -9.58
C GLU A 168 -16.99 13.83 -9.40
N ILE A 169 -17.28 13.29 -8.23
CA ILE A 169 -17.08 11.89 -7.91
C ILE A 169 -18.43 11.22 -7.71
N ARG A 170 -18.65 10.07 -8.37
CA ARG A 170 -19.83 9.24 -8.19
C ARG A 170 -19.46 7.80 -7.94
N ALA A 171 -20.16 7.15 -7.00
CA ALA A 171 -20.02 5.75 -6.70
C ALA A 171 -21.10 4.91 -7.41
N TYR A 172 -20.71 3.71 -7.84
CA TYR A 172 -21.55 2.76 -8.55
C TYR A 172 -21.40 1.38 -7.92
N ASP A 173 -22.48 0.65 -7.80
CA ASP A 173 -22.46 -0.77 -7.43
C ASP A 173 -21.85 -1.58 -8.58
N ALA A 174 -20.72 -2.22 -8.35
CA ALA A 174 -20.03 -2.97 -9.39
C ALA A 174 -20.91 -4.08 -10.01
N ASP A 175 -21.78 -4.70 -9.22
CA ASP A 175 -22.66 -5.79 -9.69
C ASP A 175 -23.81 -5.30 -10.59
N ARG A 176 -24.04 -3.98 -10.64
CA ARG A 176 -25.07 -3.35 -11.50
C ARG A 176 -24.50 -2.62 -12.72
N LEU A 177 -23.20 -2.67 -12.90
CA LEU A 177 -22.56 -2.05 -14.06
C LEU A 177 -22.72 -2.91 -15.31
N PRO A 178 -22.77 -2.28 -16.51
CA PRO A 178 -22.77 -3.03 -17.77
C PRO A 178 -21.42 -3.70 -18.04
N GLU A 179 -21.42 -4.78 -18.83
CA GLU A 179 -20.19 -5.38 -19.35
C GLU A 179 -19.39 -4.37 -20.21
N PRO A 180 -18.07 -4.35 -20.10
CA PRO A 180 -17.22 -5.19 -19.24
C PRO A 180 -16.96 -4.57 -17.84
N LEU A 181 -17.60 -3.47 -17.48
CA LEU A 181 -17.29 -2.68 -16.27
C LEU A 181 -17.66 -3.40 -14.96
N CYS A 182 -18.58 -4.37 -15.01
CA CYS A 182 -18.98 -5.19 -13.86
C CYS A 182 -17.92 -6.25 -13.47
N ARG A 183 -16.93 -6.51 -14.31
CA ARG A 183 -15.94 -7.56 -14.05
C ARG A 183 -15.07 -7.20 -12.86
N LYS A 184 -14.91 -8.17 -11.98
CA LYS A 184 -14.03 -8.11 -10.80
C LYS A 184 -12.78 -8.91 -11.12
N GLU A 185 -11.85 -8.28 -11.82
CA GLU A 185 -10.61 -8.90 -12.28
C GLU A 185 -9.44 -7.93 -12.05
N TRP A 186 -8.31 -8.47 -11.65
CA TRP A 186 -7.04 -7.75 -11.62
C TRP A 186 -6.19 -8.11 -12.83
N THR A 187 -5.52 -7.14 -13.41
CA THR A 187 -4.44 -7.41 -14.35
C THR A 187 -3.22 -7.88 -13.58
N ALA A 188 -2.70 -9.03 -13.95
CA ALA A 188 -1.44 -9.56 -13.44
C ALA A 188 -0.42 -9.72 -14.55
N LEU A 189 0.85 -9.58 -14.21
CA LEU A 189 1.99 -10.00 -15.01
C LEU A 189 2.64 -11.19 -14.32
N ARG A 190 2.73 -12.31 -15.02
CA ARG A 190 3.37 -13.53 -14.52
C ARG A 190 4.58 -13.88 -15.37
N ILE A 191 5.73 -14.06 -14.73
CA ILE A 191 6.91 -14.69 -15.35
C ILE A 191 6.98 -16.11 -14.84
N LYS A 192 6.90 -17.08 -15.73
CA LYS A 192 7.04 -18.50 -15.37
C LYS A 192 8.47 -18.85 -15.03
N ALA A 193 8.64 -19.83 -14.15
CA ALA A 193 9.96 -20.30 -13.74
C ALA A 193 10.84 -20.65 -14.94
N GLY A 194 12.01 -20.02 -15.01
CA GLY A 194 12.97 -20.18 -16.12
C GLY A 194 12.67 -19.33 -17.37
N GLU A 195 11.55 -18.64 -17.45
CA GLU A 195 11.23 -17.70 -18.53
C GLU A 195 11.65 -16.27 -18.16
N LYS A 196 11.71 -15.38 -19.14
CA LYS A 196 12.06 -13.96 -18.96
C LYS A 196 10.92 -13.02 -19.31
N GLU A 197 10.06 -13.45 -20.23
CA GLU A 197 8.99 -12.60 -20.73
C GLU A 197 7.73 -12.73 -19.84
N PRO A 198 7.13 -11.64 -19.42
CA PRO A 198 5.91 -11.68 -18.64
C PRO A 198 4.71 -12.00 -19.52
N VAL A 199 3.81 -12.82 -18.99
CA VAL A 199 2.49 -13.08 -19.58
C VAL A 199 1.47 -12.24 -18.83
N LYS A 200 0.67 -11.47 -19.55
CA LYS A 200 -0.47 -10.73 -18.99
C LYS A 200 -1.63 -11.70 -18.75
N GLU A 201 -2.14 -11.71 -17.53
CA GLU A 201 -3.28 -12.55 -17.11
C GLU A 201 -4.37 -11.66 -16.50
N MET A 202 -5.64 -12.01 -16.75
CA MET A 202 -6.78 -11.45 -16.01
C MET A 202 -7.09 -12.40 -14.87
N VAL A 203 -6.97 -11.92 -13.64
CA VAL A 203 -7.12 -12.70 -12.41
C VAL A 203 -8.47 -12.43 -11.79
N PRO A 204 -9.40 -13.39 -11.77
CA PRO A 204 -10.69 -13.23 -11.12
C PRO A 204 -10.55 -12.95 -9.62
N VAL A 205 -11.39 -12.03 -9.12
CA VAL A 205 -11.39 -11.63 -7.71
C VAL A 205 -12.81 -11.70 -7.16
N GLU A 206 -13.01 -12.50 -6.14
CA GLU A 206 -14.24 -12.50 -5.38
C GLU A 206 -14.24 -11.31 -4.40
N TRP A 207 -14.95 -10.25 -4.76
CA TRP A 207 -15.02 -9.02 -3.97
C TRP A 207 -16.48 -8.62 -3.74
N PRO A 208 -17.13 -9.14 -2.68
CA PRO A 208 -18.49 -8.76 -2.33
C PRO A 208 -18.58 -7.29 -1.92
N GLY A 209 -19.60 -6.58 -2.40
CA GLY A 209 -19.85 -5.18 -2.05
C GLY A 209 -18.87 -4.17 -2.66
N LEU A 210 -18.13 -4.58 -3.71
CA LEU A 210 -17.26 -3.66 -4.43
C LEU A 210 -18.05 -2.51 -5.03
N THR A 211 -17.60 -1.29 -4.79
CA THR A 211 -18.06 -0.11 -5.52
C THR A 211 -17.00 0.31 -6.55
N ARG A 212 -17.47 0.88 -7.65
CA ARG A 212 -16.62 1.52 -8.65
C ARG A 212 -16.85 3.02 -8.60
N VAL A 213 -15.80 3.78 -8.78
CA VAL A 213 -15.84 5.23 -8.67
C VAL A 213 -15.48 5.85 -10.00
N VAL A 214 -16.32 6.81 -10.44
CA VAL A 214 -16.09 7.61 -11.64
C VAL A 214 -15.78 9.04 -11.23
N HIS A 215 -14.67 9.54 -11.73
CA HIS A 215 -14.29 10.94 -11.67
C HIS A 215 -14.69 11.62 -12.97
N SER A 216 -15.41 12.72 -12.86
CA SER A 216 -15.95 13.46 -14.00
C SER A 216 -15.43 14.90 -14.00
N GLN A 217 -14.95 15.36 -15.15
CA GLN A 217 -14.56 16.75 -15.39
C GLN A 217 -14.98 17.16 -16.81
N GLY A 218 -15.99 17.99 -16.93
CA GLY A 218 -16.61 18.28 -18.21
C GLY A 218 -17.15 17.01 -18.86
N ASP A 219 -16.81 16.79 -20.13
CA ASP A 219 -17.24 15.60 -20.90
C ASP A 219 -16.37 14.36 -20.65
N ARG A 220 -15.38 14.47 -19.78
CA ARG A 220 -14.47 13.37 -19.46
C ARG A 220 -14.93 12.64 -18.22
N HIS A 221 -15.16 11.33 -18.35
CA HIS A 221 -15.58 10.44 -17.27
C HIS A 221 -14.63 9.25 -17.16
N VAL A 222 -13.90 9.14 -16.07
CA VAL A 222 -12.92 8.07 -15.87
C VAL A 222 -13.24 7.27 -14.63
N MET A 223 -13.44 5.97 -14.83
CA MET A 223 -13.59 5.00 -13.75
C MET A 223 -12.23 4.54 -13.29
N LYS A 224 -11.99 4.54 -11.97
CA LYS A 224 -10.78 3.95 -11.40
C LYS A 224 -10.70 2.46 -11.71
N SER A 225 -9.52 2.01 -12.13
CA SER A 225 -9.23 0.58 -12.23
C SER A 225 -9.19 -0.07 -10.85
N ILE A 226 -9.63 -1.31 -10.78
CA ILE A 226 -9.44 -2.13 -9.58
C ILE A 226 -8.12 -2.87 -9.70
N PHE A 227 -7.23 -2.63 -8.77
CA PHE A 227 -5.99 -3.38 -8.61
C PHE A 227 -5.59 -3.39 -7.13
N PRO A 228 -4.82 -4.35 -6.67
CA PRO A 228 -4.36 -4.35 -5.30
C PRO A 228 -3.38 -3.19 -5.08
N ARG A 229 -3.70 -2.33 -4.14
CA ARG A 229 -2.91 -1.13 -3.81
C ARG A 229 -2.02 -1.31 -2.59
N GLY A 230 -2.11 -2.47 -1.97
CA GLY A 230 -1.31 -2.85 -0.82
C GLY A 230 -0.19 -3.82 -1.18
N ASN A 231 0.48 -4.32 -0.16
CA ASN A 231 1.54 -5.29 -0.32
C ASN A 231 0.99 -6.68 -0.63
N MET A 232 1.75 -7.41 -1.45
CA MET A 232 1.53 -8.82 -1.74
C MET A 232 2.61 -9.64 -1.04
N LYS A 233 2.21 -10.63 -0.25
CA LYS A 233 3.11 -11.46 0.54
C LYS A 233 2.77 -12.94 0.41
N LEU A 234 3.78 -13.78 0.57
CA LEU A 234 3.61 -15.22 0.64
C LEU A 234 3.41 -15.62 2.11
N GLY A 235 2.27 -16.24 2.39
CA GLY A 235 1.97 -16.75 3.73
C GLY A 235 2.84 -17.93 4.15
N PRO A 236 2.93 -18.24 5.45
CA PRO A 236 3.66 -19.40 5.95
C PRO A 236 3.15 -20.73 5.39
N ASP A 237 1.90 -20.77 4.97
CA ASP A 237 1.23 -21.91 4.32
C ASP A 237 1.41 -21.94 2.80
N GLY A 238 2.12 -20.95 2.23
CA GLY A 238 2.37 -20.82 0.79
C GLY A 238 1.26 -20.15 0.00
N ALA A 239 0.16 -19.75 0.63
CA ALA A 239 -0.87 -18.94 -0.02
C ALA A 239 -0.35 -17.54 -0.34
N VAL A 240 -0.87 -16.94 -1.41
CA VAL A 240 -0.59 -15.54 -1.75
C VAL A 240 -1.63 -14.65 -1.08
N TRP A 241 -1.16 -13.68 -0.31
CA TRP A 241 -2.00 -12.72 0.38
C TRP A 241 -1.77 -11.31 -0.17
N VAL A 242 -2.85 -10.54 -0.28
CA VAL A 242 -2.81 -9.18 -0.82
C VAL A 242 -3.70 -8.28 0.01
N SER A 243 -3.17 -7.17 0.49
CA SER A 243 -3.99 -6.09 1.04
C SER A 243 -4.47 -5.16 -0.08
N ALA A 244 -5.69 -4.67 0.08
CA ALA A 244 -6.29 -3.69 -0.82
C ALA A 244 -7.22 -2.78 0.00
N PHE A 245 -7.86 -1.84 -0.65
CA PHE A 245 -8.96 -1.09 -0.06
C PHE A 245 -10.06 -0.88 -1.10
N SER A 246 -11.30 -0.79 -0.64
CA SER A 246 -12.42 -0.41 -1.49
C SER A 246 -12.15 0.95 -2.13
N GLY A 247 -12.80 1.24 -3.22
CA GLY A 247 -12.78 2.59 -3.79
C GLY A 247 -13.27 3.64 -2.78
N GLU A 248 -13.79 4.76 -3.24
CA GLU A 248 -14.43 5.73 -2.35
C GLU A 248 -15.78 5.16 -1.85
N GLY A 249 -15.75 4.45 -0.74
CA GLY A 249 -16.88 3.75 -0.12
C GLY A 249 -17.05 2.29 -0.56
N HIS A 250 -18.00 1.61 0.06
CA HIS A 250 -18.33 0.21 -0.21
C HIS A 250 -19.78 -0.10 0.12
N ILE A 251 -20.29 -1.22 -0.38
CA ILE A 251 -21.58 -1.78 0.03
C ILE A 251 -21.29 -2.86 1.08
N ASN A 252 -21.83 -2.67 2.28
CA ASN A 252 -21.70 -3.69 3.34
C ASN A 252 -22.44 -4.97 2.90
N PRO A 253 -21.72 -6.09 2.72
CA PRO A 253 -22.34 -7.31 2.20
C PRO A 253 -23.34 -7.96 3.15
N ALA A 254 -23.31 -7.63 4.44
CA ALA A 254 -24.19 -8.20 5.45
C ALA A 254 -25.59 -7.59 5.41
N ASN A 255 -25.74 -6.31 5.03
CA ASN A 255 -27.01 -5.60 5.05
C ASN A 255 -27.36 -4.87 3.75
N GLY A 256 -26.44 -4.84 2.77
CA GLY A 256 -26.62 -4.16 1.50
C GLY A 256 -26.60 -2.63 1.57
N GLN A 257 -26.22 -2.05 2.71
CA GLN A 257 -26.15 -0.60 2.88
C GLN A 257 -24.83 -0.04 2.33
N TYR A 258 -24.90 1.11 1.70
CA TYR A 258 -23.72 1.84 1.26
C TYR A 258 -23.08 2.57 2.44
N SER A 259 -21.76 2.42 2.57
CA SER A 259 -20.90 3.20 3.47
C SER A 259 -20.04 4.15 2.64
N PRO A 260 -19.94 5.44 2.98
CA PRO A 260 -19.09 6.39 2.25
C PRO A 260 -17.59 6.24 2.60
N TYR A 261 -17.26 5.43 3.58
CA TYR A 261 -15.89 5.23 4.02
C TYR A 261 -15.20 4.16 3.20
N TYR A 262 -13.88 4.34 3.00
CA TYR A 262 -13.02 3.24 2.56
C TYR A 262 -13.02 2.13 3.59
N SER A 263 -12.98 0.90 3.11
CA SER A 263 -12.70 -0.29 3.93
C SER A 263 -11.38 -0.91 3.50
N ALA A 264 -10.61 -1.40 4.46
CA ALA A 264 -9.46 -2.22 4.15
C ALA A 264 -9.90 -3.66 3.88
N GLU A 265 -9.30 -4.26 2.87
CA GLU A 265 -9.63 -5.58 2.35
C GLU A 265 -8.39 -6.47 2.36
N LEU A 266 -8.56 -7.72 2.75
CA LEU A 266 -7.50 -8.72 2.67
C LEU A 266 -7.98 -9.86 1.79
N PHE A 267 -7.19 -10.18 0.78
CA PHE A 267 -7.46 -11.23 -0.19
C PHE A 267 -6.44 -12.35 -0.06
N ARG A 268 -6.88 -13.56 -0.36
CA ARG A 268 -6.05 -14.75 -0.35
C ARG A 268 -6.26 -15.56 -1.62
N SER A 269 -5.18 -16.16 -2.09
CA SER A 269 -5.15 -17.12 -3.19
C SER A 269 -4.46 -18.39 -2.73
N ASP A 270 -5.14 -19.52 -2.89
CA ASP A 270 -4.59 -20.86 -2.62
C ASP A 270 -4.08 -21.55 -3.89
N ASP A 271 -4.17 -20.88 -5.03
CA ASP A 271 -3.86 -21.42 -6.37
C ASP A 271 -2.71 -20.67 -7.07
N MET A 272 -1.78 -20.14 -6.26
CA MET A 272 -0.60 -19.39 -6.74
C MET A 272 -0.97 -18.12 -7.51
N GLY A 273 -1.99 -17.39 -7.04
CA GLY A 273 -2.39 -16.11 -7.59
C GLY A 273 -3.16 -16.19 -8.92
N LYS A 274 -3.84 -17.30 -9.19
CA LYS A 274 -4.74 -17.43 -10.35
C LYS A 274 -6.14 -16.92 -10.07
N THR A 275 -6.58 -17.05 -8.81
CA THR A 275 -7.84 -16.47 -8.32
C THR A 275 -7.62 -15.92 -6.90
N PHE A 276 -8.40 -14.91 -6.52
CA PHE A 276 -8.38 -14.35 -5.17
C PHE A 276 -9.78 -14.29 -4.59
N SER A 277 -9.91 -14.65 -3.31
CA SER A 277 -11.13 -14.44 -2.54
C SER A 277 -10.84 -13.51 -1.38
N ARG A 278 -11.79 -12.60 -1.09
CA ARG A 278 -11.71 -11.74 0.09
C ARG A 278 -11.87 -12.57 1.36
N VAL A 279 -10.88 -12.54 2.23
CA VAL A 279 -10.87 -13.28 3.51
C VAL A 279 -11.11 -12.38 4.72
N ALA A 280 -10.86 -11.08 4.60
CA ALA A 280 -11.18 -10.12 5.64
C ALA A 280 -11.64 -8.79 5.06
N HIS A 281 -12.50 -8.12 5.80
CA HIS A 281 -13.05 -6.81 5.51
C HIS A 281 -13.03 -6.00 6.81
N MET A 282 -12.39 -4.85 6.79
CA MET A 282 -12.22 -4.02 7.96
C MET A 282 -12.84 -2.65 7.73
N GLU A 283 -13.90 -2.38 8.48
CA GLU A 283 -14.59 -1.10 8.44
C GLU A 283 -13.93 -0.09 9.38
N TYR A 284 -13.89 1.14 8.94
CA TYR A 284 -13.47 2.26 9.75
C TYR A 284 -14.47 2.51 10.88
N PRO A 285 -14.02 2.61 12.16
CA PRO A 285 -14.90 2.88 13.28
C PRO A 285 -15.32 4.34 13.30
N ALA A 286 -16.34 4.70 12.51
CA ALA A 286 -16.84 6.06 12.32
C ALA A 286 -17.54 6.68 13.54
N ASP A 287 -17.47 6.03 14.70
CA ASP A 287 -18.08 6.49 15.95
C ASP A 287 -17.51 7.86 16.36
N GLY A 288 -18.33 8.88 16.31
CA GLY A 288 -17.94 10.24 16.68
C GLY A 288 -17.50 11.15 15.53
N ASP A 289 -17.45 10.63 14.31
CA ASP A 289 -17.15 11.46 13.14
C ASP A 289 -18.24 12.52 12.95
N ARG A 290 -17.82 13.78 12.82
CA ARG A 290 -18.74 14.90 12.60
C ARG A 290 -19.25 14.95 11.17
N TYR A 291 -18.44 14.48 10.22
CA TYR A 291 -18.73 14.52 8.79
C TYR A 291 -18.25 13.25 8.13
N PRO A 292 -19.13 12.39 7.61
CA PRO A 292 -18.73 11.28 6.77
C PRO A 292 -18.23 11.82 5.43
N TYR A 293 -17.01 11.47 5.06
CA TYR A 293 -16.43 11.90 3.79
C TYR A 293 -16.21 10.69 2.88
N LEU A 294 -16.41 10.92 1.60
CA LEU A 294 -16.23 9.93 0.58
C LEU A 294 -14.84 9.29 0.53
N SER A 295 -13.80 10.04 0.87
CA SER A 295 -12.44 9.53 0.89
C SER A 295 -11.91 9.24 2.30
N GLY A 296 -12.79 9.25 3.30
CA GLY A 296 -12.48 8.86 4.67
C GLY A 296 -12.48 7.35 4.86
N GLY A 297 -12.00 6.90 5.99
CA GLY A 297 -11.94 5.50 6.33
C GLY A 297 -10.56 4.89 6.13
N PHE A 298 -10.50 3.57 6.00
CA PHE A 298 -9.25 2.85 5.87
C PHE A 298 -8.80 2.71 4.42
N SER A 299 -7.65 3.30 4.11
CA SER A 299 -6.93 3.10 2.86
C SER A 299 -5.53 2.55 3.15
N ASP A 300 -4.70 2.43 2.14
CA ASP A 300 -3.28 2.06 2.23
C ASP A 300 -2.93 1.26 3.49
N SER A 301 -3.15 -0.03 3.44
CA SER A 301 -2.90 -0.93 4.57
C SER A 301 -1.76 -1.88 4.26
N ASP A 302 -1.11 -2.37 5.31
CA ASP A 302 -0.14 -3.47 5.22
C ASP A 302 -0.30 -4.41 6.40
N PHE A 303 0.04 -5.67 6.20
CA PHE A 303 -0.10 -6.75 7.17
C PHE A 303 1.18 -7.57 7.27
N GLU A 304 1.37 -8.24 8.39
CA GLU A 304 2.51 -9.14 8.57
C GLU A 304 2.16 -10.28 9.52
N TRP A 305 2.82 -11.42 9.33
CA TRP A 305 2.80 -12.53 10.28
C TRP A 305 3.83 -12.28 11.36
N MET A 306 3.40 -12.44 12.58
CA MET A 306 4.28 -12.31 13.74
C MET A 306 4.95 -13.65 14.06
N PRO A 307 6.08 -13.66 14.77
CA PRO A 307 6.80 -14.90 15.12
C PRO A 307 5.97 -15.93 15.88
N ASP A 308 4.96 -15.53 16.65
CA ASP A 308 4.04 -16.43 17.36
C ASP A 308 2.96 -17.05 16.44
N GLY A 309 2.94 -16.70 15.14
CA GLY A 309 1.96 -17.14 14.17
C GLY A 309 0.68 -16.29 14.12
N SER A 310 0.57 -15.27 14.94
CA SER A 310 -0.49 -14.26 14.80
C SER A 310 -0.25 -13.35 13.61
N MET A 311 -1.22 -12.51 13.28
CA MET A 311 -1.09 -11.50 12.24
C MET A 311 -1.39 -10.13 12.82
N VAL A 312 -0.70 -9.12 12.31
CA VAL A 312 -1.02 -7.70 12.51
C VAL A 312 -1.40 -7.08 11.18
N TRP A 313 -2.33 -6.13 11.21
CA TRP A 313 -2.79 -5.41 10.04
C TRP A 313 -2.96 -3.94 10.40
N PHE A 314 -2.21 -3.07 9.73
CA PHE A 314 -2.19 -1.63 9.97
C PHE A 314 -2.90 -0.88 8.86
N PHE A 315 -3.60 0.20 9.23
CA PHE A 315 -4.45 0.97 8.35
C PHE A 315 -4.15 2.45 8.44
N ARG A 316 -3.99 3.08 7.29
CA ARG A 316 -4.10 4.52 7.20
C ARG A 316 -5.57 4.93 7.37
N SER A 317 -5.85 5.95 8.20
CA SER A 317 -7.08 6.73 8.11
C SER A 317 -6.81 8.06 7.40
N ASN A 318 -7.84 8.67 6.80
CA ASN A 318 -7.63 9.92 6.03
C ASN A 318 -8.16 11.16 6.76
N TRP A 319 -8.58 11.06 8.07
CA TRP A 319 -9.51 12.07 8.56
C TRP A 319 -9.26 12.63 9.95
N PHE A 320 -8.23 13.46 10.04
CA PHE A 320 -8.14 14.41 11.12
C PHE A 320 -9.25 15.48 11.04
N ALA A 321 -9.73 15.88 9.85
CA ALA A 321 -10.73 16.93 9.68
C ALA A 321 -12.13 16.53 10.17
N SER A 322 -12.52 15.25 10.08
CA SER A 322 -13.80 14.76 10.58
C SER A 322 -13.78 14.50 12.08
N THR A 323 -12.66 14.04 12.62
CA THR A 323 -12.50 13.77 14.06
C THR A 323 -12.14 15.00 14.87
N GLY A 324 -11.57 16.03 14.22
CA GLY A 324 -11.04 17.23 14.86
C GLY A 324 -9.62 17.02 15.44
N GLU A 325 -8.95 15.95 15.07
CA GLU A 325 -7.55 15.69 15.39
C GLU A 325 -6.63 16.52 14.49
N GLU A 326 -5.42 16.79 14.93
CA GLU A 326 -4.45 17.58 14.18
C GLU A 326 -3.90 16.82 12.97
N TRP A 327 -3.76 15.50 13.11
CA TRP A 327 -3.22 14.60 12.10
C TRP A 327 -4.14 13.40 11.90
N SER A 328 -4.03 12.74 10.74
CA SER A 328 -4.75 11.50 10.49
C SER A 328 -4.16 10.36 11.33
N PRO A 329 -4.92 9.79 12.28
CA PRO A 329 -4.42 8.71 13.10
C PRO A 329 -4.24 7.42 12.29
N MET A 330 -3.28 6.60 12.72
CA MET A 330 -3.08 5.26 12.21
C MET A 330 -3.75 4.24 13.13
N TYR A 331 -4.42 3.26 12.54
CA TYR A 331 -5.10 2.19 13.25
C TYR A 331 -4.44 0.84 12.98
N TRP A 332 -4.75 -0.12 13.81
CA TRP A 332 -4.32 -1.50 13.64
C TRP A 332 -5.33 -2.49 14.17
N SER A 333 -5.19 -3.75 13.76
CA SER A 333 -5.98 -4.89 14.21
C SER A 333 -5.09 -6.13 14.25
N ARG A 334 -5.49 -7.14 15.02
CA ARG A 334 -4.76 -8.39 15.19
C ARG A 334 -5.66 -9.59 14.93
N SER A 335 -5.05 -10.64 14.41
CA SER A 335 -5.65 -11.96 14.26
C SER A 335 -4.75 -13.01 14.92
N ALA A 336 -5.34 -13.84 15.79
CA ALA A 336 -4.65 -14.96 16.43
C ALA A 336 -4.90 -16.30 15.72
N ASP A 337 -5.64 -16.30 14.60
CA ASP A 337 -6.13 -17.50 13.92
C ASP A 337 -5.87 -17.49 12.40
N MET A 338 -4.73 -16.92 12.00
CA MET A 338 -4.30 -16.83 10.60
C MET A 338 -5.30 -16.05 9.71
N GLY A 339 -5.76 -14.91 10.20
CA GLY A 339 -6.61 -14.00 9.44
C GLY A 339 -8.09 -14.38 9.34
N LYS A 340 -8.56 -15.40 10.08
CA LYS A 340 -9.96 -15.82 10.06
C LYS A 340 -10.85 -14.90 10.87
N SER A 341 -10.34 -14.39 11.99
CA SER A 341 -11.00 -13.36 12.79
C SER A 341 -10.01 -12.28 13.20
N TRP A 342 -10.53 -11.09 13.42
CA TRP A 342 -9.74 -9.89 13.71
C TRP A 342 -10.33 -9.13 14.91
N THR A 343 -9.46 -8.51 15.69
CA THR A 343 -9.90 -7.58 16.73
C THR A 343 -10.57 -6.36 16.09
N ARG A 344 -11.39 -5.64 16.83
CA ARG A 344 -11.86 -4.32 16.40
C ARG A 344 -10.62 -3.41 16.17
N PRO A 345 -10.60 -2.59 15.11
CA PRO A 345 -9.51 -1.65 14.90
C PRO A 345 -9.36 -0.68 16.08
N GLU A 346 -8.13 -0.51 16.52
CA GLU A 346 -7.75 0.42 17.57
C GLU A 346 -6.75 1.43 17.05
N LYS A 347 -6.73 2.63 17.63
CA LYS A 347 -5.74 3.64 17.28
C LYS A 347 -4.35 3.17 17.75
N PHE A 348 -3.42 3.10 16.79
CA PHE A 348 -2.02 2.78 17.05
C PHE A 348 -1.18 4.04 17.33
N SER A 349 -1.41 5.10 16.54
CA SER A 349 -0.68 6.35 16.63
C SER A 349 -1.61 7.52 16.31
N ASP A 350 -1.37 8.67 16.91
CA ASP A 350 -2.11 9.90 16.61
C ASP A 350 -1.81 10.44 15.21
N LEU A 351 -0.79 9.90 14.55
CA LEU A 351 -0.42 10.22 13.18
C LEU A 351 0.04 8.96 12.44
N GLY A 352 -0.11 8.96 11.15
CA GLY A 352 0.50 7.92 10.32
C GLY A 352 -0.27 7.60 9.05
N THR A 353 0.47 7.53 7.97
CA THR A 353 -0.05 7.08 6.68
C THR A 353 0.90 6.08 6.05
N LEU A 354 0.38 5.28 5.14
CA LEU A 354 1.15 4.29 4.40
C LEU A 354 2.01 3.41 5.32
N PRO A 355 1.39 2.68 6.25
CA PRO A 355 2.13 1.70 7.02
C PRO A 355 2.76 0.67 6.08
N ARG A 356 4.01 0.31 6.36
CA ARG A 356 4.72 -0.77 5.68
C ARG A 356 5.46 -1.61 6.71
N LEU A 357 5.28 -2.91 6.61
CA LEU A 357 5.86 -3.87 7.54
C LEU A 357 6.85 -4.79 6.85
N VAL A 358 7.91 -5.13 7.54
CA VAL A 358 8.86 -6.13 7.11
C VAL A 358 9.37 -6.94 8.29
N ASN A 359 9.41 -8.26 8.13
CA ASN A 359 10.07 -9.15 9.08
C ASN A 359 11.56 -9.22 8.78
N LEU A 360 12.36 -9.13 9.81
CA LEU A 360 13.77 -9.38 9.74
C LEU A 360 14.08 -10.82 10.17
N PRO A 361 15.10 -11.49 9.58
CA PRO A 361 15.47 -12.83 9.97
C PRO A 361 15.85 -12.98 11.47
N CYS A 362 16.29 -11.89 12.12
CA CYS A 362 16.48 -11.88 13.57
C CYS A 362 15.18 -12.02 14.37
N GLY A 363 14.03 -12.10 13.69
CA GLY A 363 12.70 -12.28 14.28
C GLY A 363 12.05 -10.98 14.79
N THR A 364 12.57 -9.80 14.47
CA THR A 364 11.95 -8.51 14.77
C THR A 364 11.17 -8.02 13.56
N THR A 365 9.94 -7.58 13.77
CA THR A 365 9.15 -6.90 12.75
C THR A 365 9.38 -5.40 12.83
N LEU A 366 9.66 -4.76 11.69
CA LEU A 366 9.69 -3.31 11.58
C LEU A 366 8.41 -2.81 10.93
N ILE A 367 7.92 -1.66 11.39
CA ILE A 367 6.90 -0.87 10.71
C ILE A 367 7.46 0.50 10.41
N CYS A 368 7.23 1.01 9.19
CA CYS A 368 7.41 2.43 8.91
C CYS A 368 6.07 3.07 8.55
N TYR A 369 5.99 4.36 8.81
CA TYR A 369 4.83 5.19 8.48
C TYR A 369 5.25 6.66 8.40
N ALA A 370 4.36 7.51 7.91
CA ALA A 370 4.70 8.91 7.71
C ALA A 370 3.49 9.83 7.91
N ARG A 371 3.68 11.11 7.66
CA ARG A 371 2.75 12.24 7.77
C ARG A 371 2.35 12.62 9.20
N PRO A 372 2.93 13.73 9.66
CA PRO A 372 4.04 14.46 9.04
C PRO A 372 5.36 13.75 9.35
N GLY A 373 6.37 13.94 8.52
CA GLY A 373 7.67 13.28 8.70
C GLY A 373 7.67 11.81 8.29
N THR A 374 8.64 11.05 8.78
CA THR A 374 8.79 9.60 8.51
C THR A 374 9.37 8.92 9.74
N PHE A 375 8.78 7.82 10.14
CA PHE A 375 9.08 7.10 11.36
C PHE A 375 9.26 5.61 11.14
N VAL A 376 10.02 4.98 12.04
CA VAL A 376 10.18 3.52 12.11
C VAL A 376 10.03 3.07 13.56
N GLN A 377 9.31 1.98 13.77
CA GLN A 377 9.23 1.28 15.06
C GLN A 377 9.55 -0.21 14.87
N ALA A 378 9.99 -0.85 15.93
CA ALA A 378 10.25 -2.28 15.98
C ALA A 378 9.28 -2.96 16.93
N SER A 379 8.86 -4.19 16.62
CA SER A 379 8.14 -5.04 17.57
C SER A 379 9.05 -5.39 18.75
N LEU A 380 8.52 -5.30 19.95
CA LEU A 380 9.22 -5.68 21.18
C LEU A 380 8.86 -7.09 21.65
N ASP A 381 7.82 -7.67 21.08
CA ASP A 381 7.33 -9.01 21.37
C ASP A 381 7.02 -9.82 20.10
N ASP A 382 6.89 -11.12 20.27
CA ASP A 382 6.62 -12.06 19.17
C ASP A 382 5.18 -11.99 18.65
N SER A 383 4.30 -11.26 19.31
CA SER A 383 2.87 -11.13 18.99
C SER A 383 2.53 -9.79 18.32
N GLY A 384 3.47 -8.85 18.28
CA GLY A 384 3.28 -7.49 17.75
C GLY A 384 2.30 -6.66 18.58
N THR A 385 2.19 -6.91 19.89
CA THR A 385 1.38 -6.09 20.78
C THR A 385 2.15 -4.91 21.36
N GLU A 386 3.45 -5.06 21.48
CA GLU A 386 4.35 -4.03 22.00
C GLU A 386 5.31 -3.54 20.91
N TRP A 387 5.46 -2.23 20.80
CA TRP A 387 6.31 -1.58 19.81
C TRP A 387 7.25 -0.58 20.49
N SER A 388 8.42 -0.41 19.91
CA SER A 388 9.41 0.57 20.38
C SER A 388 8.88 2.00 20.24
N GLU A 389 9.53 2.94 20.93
CA GLU A 389 9.34 4.35 20.60
C GLU A 389 9.69 4.61 19.12
N PRO A 390 9.00 5.56 18.46
CA PRO A 390 9.27 5.90 17.07
C PRO A 390 10.68 6.46 16.89
N LEU A 391 11.45 5.84 15.98
CA LEU A 391 12.68 6.43 15.47
C LEU A 391 12.31 7.41 14.35
N GLU A 392 12.59 8.68 14.55
CA GLU A 392 12.37 9.72 13.55
C GLU A 392 13.43 9.64 12.45
N VAL A 393 13.03 9.27 11.24
CA VAL A 393 13.90 9.18 10.05
C VAL A 393 13.98 10.52 9.33
N MET A 394 12.85 11.21 9.23
CA MET A 394 12.74 12.54 8.69
C MET A 394 11.85 13.38 9.60
N THR A 395 12.38 14.50 10.04
CA THR A 395 11.66 15.45 10.90
C THR A 395 10.42 15.98 10.17
N PRO A 396 9.27 16.05 10.85
CA PRO A 396 8.10 16.74 10.32
C PRO A 396 8.45 18.16 9.87
N ALA A 397 8.12 18.47 8.62
CA ALA A 397 8.38 19.82 8.13
C ALA A 397 7.45 20.83 8.83
N ASP A 398 8.03 21.88 9.37
CA ASP A 398 7.27 23.02 9.87
C ASP A 398 6.65 23.78 8.69
N ARG A 399 5.36 24.05 8.75
CA ARG A 399 4.62 24.81 7.76
C ARG A 399 5.24 26.18 7.50
N SER A 400 5.82 26.81 8.51
CA SER A 400 6.50 28.11 8.39
C SER A 400 7.75 28.06 7.50
N THR A 401 8.35 26.89 7.30
CA THR A 401 9.55 26.72 6.48
C THR A 401 9.24 26.52 4.99
N LEU A 402 7.98 26.41 4.61
CA LEU A 402 7.54 26.01 3.29
C LEU A 402 7.23 27.16 2.33
N GLY A 403 7.52 28.33 2.73
CA GLY A 403 7.73 29.57 1.96
C GLY A 403 6.60 30.07 1.06
N ASN A 404 5.81 29.22 0.42
CA ASN A 404 4.84 29.63 -0.61
C ASN A 404 3.47 28.96 -0.49
N ILE A 405 3.21 28.23 0.58
CA ILE A 405 1.87 27.71 0.83
C ILE A 405 1.09 28.80 1.56
N PRO A 406 -0.03 29.29 1.00
CA PRO A 406 -0.85 30.31 1.68
C PRO A 406 -1.22 29.85 3.09
N ALA A 407 -1.18 30.78 4.05
CA ALA A 407 -1.50 30.49 5.46
C ALA A 407 -2.95 30.00 5.66
N ASP A 408 -3.82 30.34 4.72
CA ASP A 408 -5.23 29.98 4.64
C ASP A 408 -5.49 28.72 3.80
N HIS A 409 -4.41 28.04 3.34
CA HIS A 409 -4.59 26.81 2.57
C HIS A 409 -5.34 25.76 3.41
N PRO A 410 -6.32 25.05 2.82
CA PRO A 410 -7.09 24.04 3.54
C PRO A 410 -6.19 23.06 4.29
N VAL A 411 -6.51 22.82 5.54
CA VAL A 411 -5.73 22.06 6.53
C VAL A 411 -5.24 20.69 6.02
N THR A 412 -5.96 20.08 5.10
CA THR A 412 -5.66 18.78 4.53
C THR A 412 -4.31 18.66 3.81
N PHE A 413 -3.65 19.76 3.46
CA PHE A 413 -2.32 19.74 2.86
C PHE A 413 -1.17 19.88 3.88
N HIS A 414 -1.50 20.12 5.13
CA HIS A 414 -0.55 20.14 6.22
C HIS A 414 0.31 18.89 6.29
N GLU A 415 -0.32 17.75 6.17
CA GLU A 415 0.31 16.45 6.30
C GLU A 415 1.30 16.14 5.17
N TRP A 416 1.09 16.75 4.00
CA TRP A 416 1.90 16.48 2.80
C TRP A 416 3.04 17.46 2.61
N VAL A 417 3.19 18.29 3.59
CA VAL A 417 4.19 19.34 3.57
C VAL A 417 5.56 18.72 3.81
N GLY A 418 6.47 18.92 2.88
CA GLY A 418 7.84 18.43 2.97
C GLY A 418 8.11 17.05 2.37
N SER A 419 7.10 16.20 2.25
CA SER A 419 7.24 14.86 1.69
C SER A 419 5.94 14.35 1.10
N CYS A 420 6.00 13.41 0.14
CA CYS A 420 4.82 12.63 -0.24
C CYS A 420 4.46 11.63 0.84
N ASN A 421 5.39 11.36 1.74
CA ASN A 421 5.17 10.49 2.88
C ASN A 421 4.70 9.09 2.50
N ASN A 422 5.34 8.53 1.50
CA ASN A 422 5.13 7.16 1.04
C ASN A 422 6.39 6.34 1.32
N PRO A 423 6.70 6.05 2.61
CA PRO A 423 7.87 5.27 2.94
C PRO A 423 7.69 3.81 2.57
N GLU A 424 8.80 3.14 2.31
CA GLU A 424 8.85 1.69 2.08
C GLU A 424 10.01 1.09 2.86
N LEU A 425 9.85 -0.16 3.29
CA LEU A 425 10.89 -0.93 3.98
C LEU A 425 11.33 -2.13 3.14
N LEU A 426 12.62 -2.41 3.17
CA LEU A 426 13.19 -3.59 2.52
C LEU A 426 14.25 -4.23 3.43
N ALA A 427 14.06 -5.48 3.81
CA ALA A 427 15.08 -6.24 4.54
C ALA A 427 16.32 -6.47 3.67
N ILE A 428 17.52 -6.17 4.21
CA ILE A 428 18.81 -6.31 3.52
C ILE A 428 19.83 -7.16 4.28
N GLY A 429 19.46 -7.67 5.43
CA GLY A 429 20.30 -8.49 6.30
C GLY A 429 19.51 -9.03 7.49
N ASP A 430 20.17 -9.80 8.35
CA ASP A 430 19.53 -10.48 9.48
C ASP A 430 18.81 -9.50 10.43
N ASN A 431 19.43 -8.36 10.70
CA ASN A 431 18.96 -7.35 11.63
C ASN A 431 18.92 -5.95 11.01
N SER A 432 18.76 -5.85 9.70
CA SER A 432 18.78 -4.56 9.02
C SER A 432 17.83 -4.47 7.85
N ALA A 433 17.25 -3.29 7.69
CA ALA A 433 16.41 -2.91 6.55
C ALA A 433 16.90 -1.58 5.97
N LEU A 434 16.54 -1.30 4.71
CA LEU A 434 16.53 0.04 4.16
C LEU A 434 15.13 0.62 4.30
N ILE A 435 15.06 1.88 4.72
CA ILE A 435 13.87 2.71 4.57
C ILE A 435 14.06 3.62 3.38
N PHE A 436 13.05 3.68 2.51
CA PHE A 436 12.96 4.53 1.34
C PHE A 436 11.90 5.60 1.58
N TYR A 437 12.20 6.85 1.25
CA TYR A 437 11.28 7.96 1.48
C TYR A 437 11.59 9.12 0.53
N SER A 438 10.70 10.10 0.45
CA SER A 438 10.93 11.32 -0.30
C SER A 438 11.08 12.53 0.62
N ASP A 439 11.95 13.45 0.25
CA ASP A 439 12.05 14.79 0.79
C ASP A 439 11.87 15.79 -0.35
N PHE A 440 10.88 16.69 -0.21
CA PHE A 440 10.58 17.70 -1.23
C PHE A 440 11.54 18.88 -1.21
N TYR A 441 12.27 19.03 -0.12
CA TYR A 441 13.11 20.19 0.16
C TYR A 441 14.60 19.84 0.32
N TYR A 442 14.99 18.68 -0.17
CA TYR A 442 16.38 18.22 -0.10
C TYR A 442 17.29 19.10 -0.97
N PRO A 443 18.33 19.74 -0.42
CA PRO A 443 19.20 20.60 -1.19
C PRO A 443 20.09 19.80 -2.16
N ASP A 444 20.27 20.32 -3.36
CA ASP A 444 21.31 19.86 -4.27
C ASP A 444 22.67 20.50 -3.92
N GLU A 445 23.69 20.22 -4.73
CA GLU A 445 25.06 20.71 -4.50
C GLU A 445 25.17 22.25 -4.59
N THR A 446 24.18 22.89 -5.18
CA THR A 446 24.09 24.36 -5.30
C THR A 446 23.22 25.00 -4.20
N GLY A 447 22.64 24.14 -3.33
CA GLY A 447 21.70 24.57 -2.27
C GLY A 447 20.27 24.76 -2.77
N VAL A 448 19.97 24.45 -4.03
CA VAL A 448 18.62 24.48 -4.58
C VAL A 448 17.84 23.26 -4.06
N LYS A 449 16.71 23.51 -3.40
CA LYS A 449 15.85 22.47 -2.85
C LYS A 449 15.08 21.77 -3.97
N ARG A 450 15.18 20.44 -4.00
CA ARG A 450 14.52 19.57 -5.00
C ARG A 450 13.81 18.41 -4.34
N LYS A 451 12.74 17.96 -4.94
CA LYS A 451 12.10 16.71 -4.57
C LYS A 451 13.07 15.56 -4.81
N THR A 452 13.37 14.81 -3.78
CA THR A 452 14.43 13.79 -3.80
C THR A 452 13.92 12.51 -3.19
N ILE A 453 14.25 11.38 -3.79
CA ILE A 453 14.05 10.05 -3.18
C ILE A 453 15.36 9.63 -2.52
N LEU A 454 15.23 9.22 -1.28
CA LEU A 454 16.32 8.91 -0.36
C LEU A 454 16.16 7.50 0.19
N CYS A 455 17.26 6.92 0.65
CA CYS A 455 17.21 5.75 1.52
C CYS A 455 18.23 5.86 2.65
N ARG A 456 17.94 5.14 3.75
CA ARG A 456 18.82 4.99 4.93
C ARG A 456 18.75 3.56 5.45
N GLN A 457 19.83 3.08 6.01
CA GLN A 457 19.82 1.81 6.73
C GLN A 457 19.26 2.00 8.14
N ILE A 458 18.32 1.14 8.50
CA ILE A 458 17.82 0.95 9.85
C ILE A 458 18.40 -0.36 10.37
N LYS A 459 19.02 -0.33 11.54
CA LYS A 459 19.64 -1.48 12.19
C LYS A 459 18.94 -1.77 13.51
N VAL A 460 18.65 -3.03 13.74
CA VAL A 460 18.08 -3.54 14.99
C VAL A 460 19.21 -4.11 15.84
N GLU A 461 19.35 -3.62 17.05
CA GLU A 461 20.23 -4.16 18.08
C GLU A 461 19.34 -4.76 19.18
N ILE A 462 19.52 -6.04 19.47
CA ILE A 462 18.79 -6.75 20.53
C ILE A 462 19.76 -6.84 21.70
N GLU A 463 19.39 -6.22 22.84
CA GLU A 463 20.18 -6.20 24.09
C GLU A 463 19.84 -7.37 25.02
#